data_c143cfcf2671564f074a60bea512eaca
#
_entry.id   c143cfcf2671564f074a60bea512eaca
#
_cell.length_a   1.000
_cell.length_b   1.000
_cell.length_c   1.000
_cell.angle_alpha   90.00
_cell.angle_beta   90.00
_cell.angle_gamma   90.00
#
_symmetry.space_group_name_H-M   'P 1'
#
loop_
_entity.id
_entity.type
_entity.pdbx_description
1 polymer ?
#
loop_
_entity_poly.entity_id
_entity_poly.type
_entity_poly.pdbx_seq_one_letter_code
_entity_poly.pdbx_strand_id
1 'polypeptide(L)'
;MQTDTPDIILHHYPMSPFAQKVRSALGYKQLAWKSVMVPSIMPKPDVVALTGGYRKTPFLQIGCDVFCDTALIFDVLEHLRPAPALYPPHDKGLARVLAQWADTTLFWTAMAYNFQPQGVGSLFGNAPPDAAKAFGADRAAMRLSLIHI
;
A
#
# COMPACT_ATOMS: atom_id res chain seq x y z
N MET A 1 32.66 0.06 13.76
CA MET A 1 31.36 0.56 14.21
C MET A 1 30.31 0.09 13.21
N GLN A 2 29.54 -0.92 13.56
CA GLN A 2 28.40 -1.32 12.74
C GLN A 2 27.39 -0.19 12.87
N THR A 3 27.15 0.55 11.79
CA THR A 3 26.05 1.52 11.77
C THR A 3 24.76 0.71 11.84
N ASP A 4 24.12 0.72 12.98
CA ASP A 4 22.84 0.06 13.22
C ASP A 4 21.79 0.82 12.41
N THR A 5 21.74 0.52 11.09
CA THR A 5 20.70 1.08 10.22
C THR A 5 19.38 0.48 10.67
N PRO A 6 18.39 1.30 11.05
CA PRO A 6 17.11 0.79 11.53
C PRO A 6 16.48 -0.14 10.49
N ASP A 7 15.85 -1.21 10.97
CA ASP A 7 15.12 -2.12 10.10
C ASP A 7 14.02 -1.39 9.32
N ILE A 8 13.90 -1.73 8.04
CA ILE A 8 12.75 -1.34 7.22
C ILE A 8 11.65 -2.38 7.45
N ILE A 9 10.51 -1.95 7.95
CA ILE A 9 9.36 -2.81 8.23
C ILE A 9 8.20 -2.38 7.34
N LEU A 10 7.69 -3.31 6.52
CA LEU A 10 6.49 -3.07 5.72
C LEU A 10 5.29 -3.73 6.38
N HIS A 11 4.32 -2.91 6.77
CA HIS A 11 3.03 -3.37 7.27
C HIS A 11 2.07 -3.52 6.09
N HIS A 12 1.64 -4.76 5.81
CA HIS A 12 0.88 -5.06 4.60
C HIS A 12 0.03 -6.32 4.72
N TYR A 13 -0.78 -6.60 3.69
CA TYR A 13 -1.39 -7.90 3.46
C TYR A 13 -1.15 -8.36 2.02
N PRO A 14 -1.07 -9.69 1.74
CA PRO A 14 -0.59 -10.22 0.46
C PRO A 14 -1.38 -9.75 -0.76
N MET A 15 -2.71 -9.72 -0.66
CA MET A 15 -3.63 -9.39 -1.75
C MET A 15 -3.72 -7.89 -2.08
N SER A 16 -3.01 -7.02 -1.35
CA SER A 16 -3.04 -5.58 -1.60
C SER A 16 -2.22 -5.20 -2.84
N PRO A 17 -2.83 -4.62 -3.90
CA PRO A 17 -2.08 -4.10 -5.05
C PRO A 17 -1.09 -2.99 -4.67
N PHE A 18 -1.49 -2.09 -3.76
CA PHE A 18 -0.59 -1.05 -3.24
C PHE A 18 0.57 -1.61 -2.42
N ALA A 19 0.35 -2.70 -1.68
CA ALA A 19 1.44 -3.39 -1.00
C ALA A 19 2.37 -4.07 -2.01
N GLN A 20 1.84 -4.66 -3.09
CA GLN A 20 2.66 -5.21 -4.18
C GLN A 20 3.53 -4.14 -4.83
N LYS A 21 2.97 -2.95 -5.09
CA LYS A 21 3.70 -1.79 -5.59
C LYS A 21 4.93 -1.48 -4.72
N VAL A 22 4.78 -1.43 -3.38
CA VAL A 22 5.88 -1.16 -2.46
C VAL A 22 6.88 -2.33 -2.40
N ARG A 23 6.40 -3.58 -2.36
CA ARG A 23 7.29 -4.77 -2.41
C ARG A 23 8.16 -4.77 -3.66
N SER A 24 7.57 -4.43 -4.81
CA SER A 24 8.31 -4.32 -6.08
C SER A 24 9.38 -3.23 -6.03
N ALA A 25 9.07 -2.07 -5.43
CA ALA A 25 10.03 -0.99 -5.25
C ALA A 25 11.18 -1.38 -4.31
N LEU A 26 10.89 -2.04 -3.19
CA LEU A 26 11.90 -2.56 -2.26
C LEU A 26 12.82 -3.56 -2.95
N GLY A 27 12.26 -4.48 -3.74
CA GLY A 27 13.04 -5.44 -4.53
C GLY A 27 13.90 -4.77 -5.60
N TYR A 28 13.34 -3.83 -6.35
CA TYR A 28 14.07 -3.06 -7.36
C TYR A 28 15.25 -2.28 -6.74
N LYS A 29 15.02 -1.70 -5.58
CA LYS A 29 16.05 -1.00 -4.79
C LYS A 29 17.03 -1.94 -4.07
N GLN A 30 16.79 -3.25 -4.10
CA GLN A 30 17.59 -4.25 -3.36
C GLN A 30 17.71 -3.91 -1.86
N LEU A 31 16.62 -3.40 -1.28
CA LEU A 31 16.54 -3.11 0.15
C LEU A 31 16.00 -4.32 0.90
N ALA A 32 16.72 -4.76 1.93
CA ALA A 32 16.21 -5.75 2.87
C ALA A 32 15.12 -5.14 3.74
N TRP A 33 14.07 -5.91 4.02
CA TRP A 33 12.94 -5.45 4.81
C TRP A 33 12.28 -6.59 5.60
N LYS A 34 11.58 -6.25 6.66
CA LYS A 34 10.78 -7.16 7.47
C LYS A 34 9.30 -7.02 7.13
N SER A 35 8.59 -8.14 7.13
CA SER A 35 7.15 -8.19 6.83
C SER A 35 6.34 -8.25 8.13
N VAL A 36 5.37 -7.36 8.26
CA VAL A 36 4.34 -7.41 9.31
C VAL A 36 2.98 -7.49 8.65
N MET A 37 2.28 -8.59 8.91
CA MET A 37 0.95 -8.82 8.35
C MET A 37 -0.10 -8.04 9.14
N VAL A 38 -0.96 -7.31 8.43
CA VAL A 38 -2.07 -6.56 9.01
C VAL A 38 -3.41 -7.01 8.42
N PRO A 39 -4.52 -6.88 9.15
CA PRO A 39 -5.85 -7.20 8.61
C PRO A 39 -6.16 -6.40 7.35
N SER A 40 -6.87 -7.02 6.40
CA SER A 40 -7.28 -6.35 5.16
C SER A 40 -8.45 -5.39 5.33
N ILE A 41 -9.26 -5.59 6.38
CA ILE A 41 -10.44 -4.77 6.73
C ILE A 41 -10.40 -4.37 8.21
N MET A 42 -11.23 -3.41 8.58
CA MET A 42 -11.42 -3.04 10.00
C MET A 42 -12.12 -4.18 10.79
N PRO A 43 -11.88 -4.30 12.10
CA PRO A 43 -11.02 -3.44 12.93
C PRO A 43 -9.53 -3.74 12.78
N LYS A 44 -8.69 -2.70 12.92
CA LYS A 44 -7.22 -2.77 12.88
C LYS A 44 -6.63 -1.98 14.06
N PRO A 45 -6.83 -2.43 15.31
CA PRO A 45 -6.47 -1.64 16.48
C PRO A 45 -4.99 -1.26 16.51
N ASP A 46 -4.10 -2.21 16.23
CA ASP A 46 -2.65 -1.98 16.24
C ASP A 46 -2.22 -0.99 15.12
N VAL A 47 -2.83 -1.08 13.94
CA VAL A 47 -2.55 -0.16 12.83
C VAL A 47 -2.98 1.26 13.19
N VAL A 48 -4.19 1.41 13.71
CA VAL A 48 -4.76 2.71 14.08
C VAL A 48 -3.94 3.35 15.20
N ALA A 49 -3.52 2.58 16.21
CA ALA A 49 -2.67 3.06 17.29
C ALA A 49 -1.29 3.50 16.77
N LEU A 50 -0.63 2.68 15.95
CA LEU A 50 0.72 2.96 15.42
C LEU A 50 0.75 4.14 14.46
N THR A 51 -0.29 4.34 13.67
CA THR A 51 -0.33 5.34 12.61
C THR A 51 -1.05 6.64 12.99
N GLY A 52 -1.54 6.76 14.21
CA GLY A 52 -2.34 7.92 14.63
C GLY A 52 -3.69 8.03 13.95
N GLY A 53 -4.29 6.90 13.54
CA GLY A 53 -5.61 6.85 12.91
C GLY A 53 -5.63 6.51 11.42
N TYR A 54 -4.48 6.43 10.76
CA TYR A 54 -4.44 6.05 9.35
C TYR A 54 -4.72 4.55 9.18
N ARG A 55 -5.80 4.19 8.51
CA ARG A 55 -6.28 2.81 8.40
C ARG A 55 -5.87 2.08 7.11
N LYS A 56 -5.34 2.82 6.11
CA LYS A 56 -4.98 2.24 4.82
C LYS A 56 -3.68 1.45 4.92
N THR A 57 -3.45 0.58 3.96
CA THR A 57 -2.31 -0.34 3.88
C THR A 57 -1.81 -0.35 2.43
N PRO A 58 -0.49 -0.34 2.18
CA PRO A 58 0.60 -0.51 3.13
C PRO A 58 1.03 0.78 3.83
N PHE A 59 1.81 0.63 4.89
CA PHE A 59 2.64 1.70 5.45
C PHE A 59 4.02 1.16 5.82
N LEU A 60 5.01 2.03 5.83
CA LEU A 60 6.41 1.70 6.08
C LEU A 60 6.81 2.22 7.45
N GLN A 61 7.59 1.44 8.20
CA GLN A 61 8.18 1.86 9.46
C GLN A 61 9.70 1.74 9.37
N ILE A 62 10.41 2.74 9.89
CA ILE A 62 11.87 2.77 10.00
C ILE A 62 12.19 3.33 11.38
N GLY A 63 12.66 2.48 12.28
CA GLY A 63 12.81 2.87 13.69
C GLY A 63 11.48 3.29 14.32
N CYS A 64 11.39 4.53 14.78
CA CYS A 64 10.16 5.09 15.34
C CYS A 64 9.28 5.83 14.32
N ASP A 65 9.79 6.06 13.11
CA ASP A 65 9.06 6.82 12.08
C ASP A 65 8.13 5.91 11.28
N VAL A 66 6.91 6.40 11.02
CA VAL A 66 5.88 5.69 10.25
C VAL A 66 5.46 6.53 9.05
N PHE A 67 5.63 5.98 7.85
CA PHE A 67 5.37 6.63 6.58
C PHE A 67 4.11 6.01 5.94
N CYS A 68 3.07 6.81 5.84
CA CYS A 68 1.80 6.43 5.24
C CYS A 68 1.69 7.01 3.83
N ASP A 69 0.99 6.28 2.93
CA ASP A 69 0.86 6.56 1.51
C ASP A 69 2.07 6.10 0.66
N THR A 70 1.75 5.44 -0.48
CA THR A 70 2.79 4.83 -1.34
C THR A 70 3.67 5.85 -2.06
N ALA A 71 3.16 7.06 -2.33
CA ALA A 71 3.95 8.11 -2.94
C ALA A 71 5.03 8.62 -1.96
N LEU A 72 4.66 8.84 -0.70
CA LEU A 72 5.60 9.20 0.36
C LEU A 72 6.61 8.07 0.62
N ILE A 73 6.14 6.81 0.69
CA ILE A 73 7.02 5.65 0.84
C ILE A 73 8.09 5.64 -0.27
N PHE A 74 7.71 5.90 -1.53
CA PHE A 74 8.65 5.94 -2.65
C PHE A 74 9.67 7.07 -2.50
N ASP A 75 9.29 8.25 -2.03
CA ASP A 75 10.23 9.34 -1.75
C ASP A 75 11.23 8.94 -0.63
N VAL A 76 10.75 8.26 0.41
CA VAL A 76 11.62 7.73 1.47
C VAL A 76 12.61 6.69 0.91
N LEU A 77 12.14 5.75 0.09
CA LEU A 77 13.00 4.75 -0.53
C LEU A 77 14.04 5.38 -1.49
N GLU A 78 13.67 6.44 -2.22
CA GLU A 78 14.60 7.22 -3.04
C GLU A 78 15.67 7.91 -2.20
N HIS A 79 15.30 8.45 -1.03
CA HIS A 79 16.24 9.07 -0.12
C HIS A 79 17.22 8.05 0.50
N LEU A 80 16.70 6.89 0.93
CA LEU A 80 17.51 5.82 1.52
C LEU A 80 18.49 5.21 0.53
N ARG A 81 18.06 5.01 -0.70
CA ARG A 81 18.86 4.43 -1.78
C ARG A 81 18.55 5.11 -3.11
N PRO A 82 19.28 6.18 -3.46
CA PRO A 82 19.03 6.92 -4.70
C PRO A 82 19.19 6.10 -5.99
N ALA A 83 20.08 5.11 -5.99
CA ALA A 83 20.33 4.25 -7.15
C ALA A 83 19.99 2.78 -6.85
N PRO A 84 19.29 2.07 -7.77
CA PRO A 84 18.69 2.58 -9.00
C PRO A 84 17.49 3.48 -8.74
N ALA A 85 17.31 4.55 -9.52
CA ALA A 85 16.25 5.53 -9.34
C ALA A 85 14.86 4.95 -9.70
N LEU A 86 13.85 5.14 -8.84
CA LEU A 86 12.44 4.85 -9.14
C LEU A 86 11.86 5.87 -10.11
N TYR A 87 12.38 7.09 -10.06
CA TYR A 87 11.97 8.20 -10.92
C TYR A 87 13.17 8.67 -11.75
N PRO A 88 13.14 8.55 -13.09
CA PRO A 88 14.18 9.13 -13.92
C PRO A 88 14.32 10.63 -13.63
N PRO A 89 15.54 11.16 -13.45
CA PRO A 89 15.75 12.56 -13.01
C PRO A 89 15.06 13.59 -13.91
N HIS A 90 15.03 13.36 -15.22
CA HIS A 90 14.42 14.26 -16.20
C HIS A 90 12.90 14.14 -16.28
N ASP A 91 12.32 13.01 -15.86
CA ASP A 91 10.91 12.68 -16.04
C ASP A 91 10.18 12.49 -14.71
N LYS A 92 10.78 12.87 -13.59
CA LYS A 92 10.20 12.67 -12.24
C LYS A 92 8.79 13.24 -12.14
N GLY A 93 8.55 14.44 -12.68
CA GLY A 93 7.24 15.08 -12.67
C GLY A 93 6.20 14.27 -13.43
N LEU A 94 6.52 13.86 -14.66
CA LEU A 94 5.63 13.03 -15.49
C LEU A 94 5.37 11.67 -14.85
N ALA A 95 6.40 11.02 -14.34
CA ALA A 95 6.28 9.73 -13.66
C ALA A 95 5.35 9.81 -12.44
N ARG A 96 5.40 10.89 -11.67
CA ARG A 96 4.51 11.12 -10.52
C ARG A 96 3.07 11.37 -10.95
N VAL A 97 2.84 12.11 -12.02
CA VAL A 97 1.48 12.32 -12.57
C VAL A 97 0.89 11.01 -13.07
N LEU A 98 1.67 10.20 -13.79
CA LEU A 98 1.23 8.87 -14.23
C LEU A 98 0.97 7.93 -13.05
N ALA A 99 1.82 7.94 -12.03
CA ALA A 99 1.61 7.17 -10.82
C ALA A 99 0.31 7.57 -10.09
N GLN A 100 0.05 8.88 -9.97
CA GLN A 100 -1.18 9.39 -9.39
C GLN A 100 -2.43 8.97 -10.19
N TRP A 101 -2.38 9.07 -11.51
CA TRP A 101 -3.45 8.58 -12.38
C TRP A 101 -3.68 7.08 -12.21
N ALA A 102 -2.60 6.29 -12.13
CA ALA A 102 -2.68 4.84 -11.93
C ALA A 102 -3.27 4.48 -10.56
N ASP A 103 -2.85 5.18 -9.50
CA ASP A 103 -3.30 4.94 -8.13
C ASP A 103 -4.76 5.39 -7.89
N THR A 104 -5.30 6.24 -8.75
CA THR A 104 -6.68 6.75 -8.65
C THR A 104 -7.56 6.24 -9.77
N THR A 105 -7.47 6.78 -10.96
CA THR A 105 -8.40 6.51 -12.06
C THR A 105 -8.29 5.08 -12.56
N LEU A 106 -7.08 4.63 -12.91
CA LEU A 106 -6.87 3.28 -13.43
C LEU A 106 -7.21 2.22 -12.37
N PHE A 107 -6.78 2.43 -11.13
CA PHE A 107 -7.04 1.51 -10.03
C PHE A 107 -8.54 1.27 -9.84
N TRP A 108 -9.35 2.32 -9.77
CA TRP A 108 -10.78 2.17 -9.54
C TRP A 108 -11.51 1.56 -10.74
N THR A 109 -11.06 1.85 -11.95
CA THR A 109 -11.58 1.20 -13.16
C THR A 109 -11.28 -0.31 -13.15
N ALA A 110 -10.05 -0.68 -12.81
CA ALA A 110 -9.67 -2.09 -12.67
C ALA A 110 -10.42 -2.78 -11.53
N MET A 111 -10.65 -2.10 -10.40
CA MET A 111 -11.43 -2.66 -9.29
C MET A 111 -12.89 -2.87 -9.67
N ALA A 112 -13.51 -1.97 -10.43
CA ALA A 112 -14.87 -2.16 -10.91
C ALA A 112 -15.00 -3.44 -11.77
N TYR A 113 -13.99 -3.75 -12.56
CA TYR A 113 -13.92 -5.00 -13.34
C TYR A 113 -13.68 -6.22 -12.45
N ASN A 114 -12.69 -6.14 -11.54
CA ASN A 114 -12.32 -7.25 -10.65
C ASN A 114 -13.41 -7.63 -9.66
N PHE A 115 -14.34 -6.73 -9.34
CA PHE A 115 -15.49 -7.02 -8.48
C PHE A 115 -16.74 -7.50 -9.24
N GLN A 116 -16.62 -7.84 -10.53
CA GLN A 116 -17.64 -8.65 -11.21
C GLN A 116 -17.67 -10.07 -10.63
N PRO A 117 -18.78 -10.82 -10.78
CA PRO A 117 -18.95 -12.14 -10.15
C PRO A 117 -17.79 -13.11 -10.37
N GLN A 118 -17.18 -13.10 -11.56
CA GLN A 118 -16.03 -13.94 -11.89
C GLN A 118 -14.78 -13.56 -11.10
N GLY A 119 -14.50 -12.27 -10.96
CA GLY A 119 -13.35 -11.77 -10.19
C GLY A 119 -13.53 -12.00 -8.69
N VAL A 120 -14.74 -11.80 -8.18
CA VAL A 120 -15.08 -12.12 -6.77
C VAL A 120 -14.84 -13.59 -6.47
N GLY A 121 -15.24 -14.49 -7.37
CA GLY A 121 -14.99 -15.93 -7.24
C GLY A 121 -13.50 -16.25 -7.14
N SER A 122 -12.66 -15.60 -7.94
CA SER A 122 -11.21 -15.79 -7.91
C SER A 122 -10.57 -15.26 -6.62
N LEU A 123 -11.04 -14.11 -6.12
CA LEU A 123 -10.45 -13.44 -4.95
C LEU A 123 -10.91 -14.06 -3.62
N PHE A 124 -12.14 -14.55 -3.55
CA PHE A 124 -12.81 -14.97 -2.31
C PHE A 124 -13.32 -16.41 -2.33
N GLY A 125 -13.05 -17.18 -3.38
CA GLY A 125 -13.60 -18.53 -3.54
C GLY A 125 -13.29 -19.50 -2.40
N ASN A 126 -12.18 -19.29 -1.68
CA ASN A 126 -11.80 -20.07 -0.50
C ASN A 126 -12.04 -19.34 0.83
N ALA A 127 -12.69 -18.16 0.79
CA ALA A 127 -12.97 -17.36 1.99
C ALA A 127 -14.38 -17.67 2.53
N PRO A 128 -14.69 -17.28 3.79
CA PRO A 128 -16.05 -17.38 4.31
C PRO A 128 -17.07 -16.64 3.41
N PRO A 129 -18.33 -17.11 3.33
CA PRO A 129 -19.34 -16.58 2.40
C PRO A 129 -19.56 -15.07 2.47
N ASP A 130 -19.38 -14.49 3.67
CA ASP A 130 -19.58 -13.06 3.90
C ASP A 130 -18.31 -12.20 3.65
N ALA A 131 -17.18 -12.82 3.36
CA ALA A 131 -15.90 -12.11 3.25
C ALA A 131 -15.89 -11.06 2.13
N ALA A 132 -16.45 -11.40 0.97
CA ALA A 132 -16.56 -10.47 -0.17
C ALA A 132 -17.45 -9.27 0.17
N LYS A 133 -18.58 -9.52 0.84
CA LYS A 133 -19.52 -8.47 1.28
C LYS A 133 -18.89 -7.54 2.31
N ALA A 134 -18.23 -8.12 3.33
CA ALA A 134 -17.53 -7.37 4.37
C ALA A 134 -16.39 -6.51 3.77
N PHE A 135 -15.61 -7.07 2.84
CA PHE A 135 -14.55 -6.34 2.14
C PHE A 135 -15.11 -5.20 1.30
N GLY A 136 -16.20 -5.43 0.55
CA GLY A 136 -16.88 -4.40 -0.24
C GLY A 136 -17.42 -3.26 0.61
N ALA A 137 -18.07 -3.57 1.73
CA ALA A 137 -18.59 -2.58 2.68
C ALA A 137 -17.45 -1.73 3.29
N ASP A 138 -16.35 -2.35 3.69
CA ASP A 138 -15.17 -1.64 4.21
C ASP A 138 -14.59 -0.67 3.17
N ARG A 139 -14.54 -1.06 1.90
CA ARG A 139 -14.04 -0.20 0.81
C ARG A 139 -14.99 0.94 0.46
N ALA A 140 -16.30 0.69 0.50
CA ALA A 140 -17.31 1.74 0.32
C ALA A 140 -17.19 2.82 1.41
N ALA A 141 -17.10 2.41 2.67
CA ALA A 141 -16.88 3.33 3.80
C ALA A 141 -15.59 4.15 3.65
N MET A 142 -14.51 3.52 3.17
CA MET A 142 -13.24 4.20 2.91
C MET A 142 -13.34 5.24 1.79
N ARG A 143 -14.13 4.99 0.72
CA ARG A 143 -14.37 5.97 -0.36
C ARG A 143 -15.18 7.16 0.12
N LEU A 144 -16.22 6.91 0.91
CA LEU A 144 -17.06 8.00 1.45
C LEU A 144 -16.24 8.94 2.34
N SER A 145 -15.28 8.43 3.10
CA SER A 145 -14.41 9.27 3.93
C SER A 145 -13.50 10.21 3.12
N LEU A 146 -13.26 9.92 1.84
CA LEU A 146 -12.45 10.76 0.95
C LEU A 146 -13.26 11.89 0.27
N ILE A 147 -14.59 11.80 0.30
CA ILE A 147 -15.48 12.79 -0.34
C ILE A 147 -15.77 13.95 0.61
N HIS A 148 -15.51 13.78 1.89
CA HIS A 148 -15.81 14.75 2.96
C HIS A 148 -14.58 15.53 3.47
N ILE A 149 -13.46 15.52 2.71
CA ILE A 149 -12.28 16.32 3.03
C ILE A 149 -12.30 17.62 2.24
#